data_2f8d681f04d9f7e10065623b9a5c73e4
#
_entry.id   2f8d681f04d9f7e10065623b9a5c73e4
#
_cell.length_a   1.000
_cell.length_b   1.000
_cell.length_c   1.000
_cell.angle_alpha   90.00
_cell.angle_beta   90.00
_cell.angle_gamma   90.00
#
_symmetry.space_group_name_H-M   'P 1'
#
loop_
_entity.id
_entity.type
_entity.pdbx_description
1 polymer ?
#
loop_
_entity_poly.entity_id
_entity_poly.type
_entity_poly.pdbx_seq_one_letter_code
_entity_poly.pdbx_strand_id
1 'polypeptide(L)'
;LAIAPPEQIAALTSYSDDPGLSAMTEEAKAVSVKLKDKSPERVLALHPDLVLTTDGVSKAEVESLRDLGLTVFASRTPKRVEGVFARIDTIGKLIGQEENAAALIAEKRARLADVERRVGDIPEEKRPIIVAFAFSGVFGQKDGLFDDVCRHASLRNGAAMVGLTADTPVSMEQIVALDPDVFLLPTWSAEGEKTEEFREKLRKDPLFMHVKAVRENHLYTVPDTYRYSAGQ
;
A
#
# COMPACT_ATOMS: atom_id res chain seq x y z
N LEU A 1 9.07 10.76 6.72
CA LEU A 1 9.84 10.16 7.81
C LEU A 1 11.13 9.48 7.34
N ALA A 2 11.08 8.64 6.30
CA ALA A 2 12.26 7.89 5.85
C ALA A 2 13.41 8.75 5.27
N ILE A 3 13.13 9.97 4.83
CA ILE A 3 14.12 10.88 4.21
C ILE A 3 14.21 12.24 4.89
N ALA A 4 13.19 12.65 5.65
CA ALA A 4 13.15 13.94 6.34
C ALA A 4 13.50 13.77 7.82
N PRO A 5 14.37 14.60 8.41
CA PRO A 5 14.60 14.60 9.85
C PRO A 5 13.33 15.09 10.58
N PRO A 6 13.05 14.60 11.81
CA PRO A 6 11.80 14.90 12.51
C PRO A 6 11.53 16.39 12.72
N GLU A 7 12.57 17.20 12.92
CA GLU A 7 12.48 18.66 13.10
C GLU A 7 12.00 19.40 11.85
N GLN A 8 12.09 18.78 10.68
CA GLN A 8 11.58 19.32 9.42
C GLN A 8 10.07 19.00 9.23
N ILE A 9 9.50 18.16 10.09
CA ILE A 9 8.12 17.70 9.96
C ILE A 9 7.24 18.42 10.97
N ALA A 10 6.43 19.38 10.50
CA ALA A 10 5.53 20.15 11.35
C ALA A 10 4.44 19.29 11.98
N ALA A 11 3.88 18.34 11.23
CA ALA A 11 2.88 17.40 11.72
C ALA A 11 2.77 16.15 10.83
N LEU A 12 2.22 15.10 11.41
CA LEU A 12 1.76 13.89 10.71
C LEU A 12 0.26 13.69 10.95
N THR A 13 -0.37 12.88 10.10
CA THR A 13 -1.72 12.39 10.42
C THR A 13 -1.67 11.33 11.52
N SER A 14 -2.74 11.16 12.28
CA SER A 14 -2.83 10.15 13.33
C SER A 14 -2.64 8.71 12.84
N TYR A 15 -2.78 8.46 11.54
CA TYR A 15 -2.47 7.16 10.92
C TYR A 15 -1.00 6.76 11.03
N SER A 16 -0.09 7.72 11.23
CA SER A 16 1.33 7.44 11.43
C SER A 16 1.63 6.65 12.72
N ASP A 17 0.70 6.67 13.68
CA ASP A 17 0.84 5.97 14.96
C ASP A 17 0.20 4.58 14.96
N ASP A 18 -0.54 4.22 13.91
CA ASP A 18 -1.20 2.92 13.77
C ASP A 18 -0.24 1.90 13.14
N PRO A 19 0.21 0.87 13.89
CA PRO A 19 1.13 -0.14 13.37
C PRO A 19 0.51 -1.02 12.27
N GLY A 20 -0.81 -1.02 12.11
CA GLY A 20 -1.50 -1.68 10.99
C GLY A 20 -1.44 -0.89 9.69
N LEU A 21 -1.19 0.42 9.75
CA LEU A 21 -1.17 1.33 8.61
C LEU A 21 0.22 1.91 8.31
N SER A 22 1.05 2.11 9.33
CA SER A 22 2.37 2.71 9.20
C SER A 22 3.47 1.73 9.59
N ALA A 23 4.46 1.57 8.73
CA ALA A 23 5.68 0.81 9.02
C ALA A 23 6.74 1.64 9.78
N MET A 24 6.44 2.92 10.09
CA MET A 24 7.37 3.88 10.69
C MET A 24 6.77 4.50 11.97
N THR A 25 6.06 3.70 12.76
CA THR A 25 5.42 4.19 14.00
C THR A 25 6.42 4.64 15.05
N GLU A 26 7.60 4.04 15.13
CA GLU A 26 8.65 4.42 16.07
C GLU A 26 9.26 5.78 15.69
N GLU A 27 9.60 5.98 14.42
CA GLU A 27 10.11 7.24 13.90
C GLU A 27 9.06 8.36 14.00
N ALA A 28 7.79 7.99 13.80
CA ALA A 28 6.68 8.93 13.92
C ALA A 28 6.57 9.54 15.32
N LYS A 29 6.97 8.83 16.38
CA LYS A 29 6.96 9.35 17.78
C LYS A 29 7.81 10.61 17.96
N ALA A 30 8.84 10.80 17.16
CA ALA A 30 9.68 11.99 17.18
C ALA A 30 8.95 13.25 16.70
N VAL A 31 7.84 13.12 15.97
CA VAL A 31 7.01 14.24 15.54
C VAL A 31 5.83 14.39 16.51
N SER A 32 5.84 15.44 17.31
CA SER A 32 4.91 15.62 18.44
C SER A 32 3.47 15.91 18.00
N VAL A 33 3.28 16.56 16.82
CA VAL A 33 1.96 16.97 16.35
C VAL A 33 1.33 15.89 15.48
N LYS A 34 0.17 15.38 15.91
CA LYS A 34 -0.63 14.39 15.18
C LYS A 34 -2.01 14.95 14.88
N LEU A 35 -2.30 15.12 13.59
CA LEU A 35 -3.57 15.65 13.11
C LEU A 35 -4.61 14.52 13.04
N LYS A 36 -5.61 14.59 13.90
CA LYS A 36 -6.86 13.82 13.80
C LYS A 36 -7.85 14.53 12.90
N ASP A 37 -7.98 15.84 13.13
CA ASP A 37 -8.71 16.77 12.27
C ASP A 37 -7.73 17.37 11.26
N LYS A 38 -8.01 17.16 9.98
CA LYS A 38 -7.22 17.63 8.83
C LYS A 38 -7.86 18.83 8.15
N SER A 39 -8.75 19.57 8.85
CA SER A 39 -9.35 20.78 8.30
C SER A 39 -8.27 21.78 7.84
N PRO A 40 -8.53 22.52 6.75
CA PRO A 40 -7.55 23.47 6.21
C PRO A 40 -7.08 24.50 7.25
N GLU A 41 -7.95 24.93 8.16
CA GLU A 41 -7.64 25.88 9.24
C GLU A 41 -6.67 25.28 10.26
N ARG A 42 -6.81 24.00 10.57
CA ARG A 42 -5.88 23.28 11.47
C ARG A 42 -4.51 23.13 10.84
N VAL A 43 -4.47 22.84 9.54
CA VAL A 43 -3.21 22.77 8.79
C VAL A 43 -2.56 24.15 8.73
N LEU A 44 -3.31 25.21 8.41
CA LEU A 44 -2.82 26.59 8.35
C LEU A 44 -2.22 27.05 9.69
N ALA A 45 -2.83 26.68 10.83
CA ALA A 45 -2.37 27.06 12.15
C ALA A 45 -0.98 26.51 12.50
N LEU A 46 -0.46 25.53 11.77
CA LEU A 46 0.90 24.99 11.91
C LEU A 46 1.94 25.78 11.10
N HIS A 47 1.52 26.72 10.27
CA HIS A 47 2.37 27.52 9.39
C HIS A 47 3.36 26.68 8.56
N PRO A 48 2.92 25.60 7.87
CA PRO A 48 3.85 24.78 7.11
C PRO A 48 4.27 25.48 5.83
N ASP A 49 5.54 25.31 5.44
CA ASP A 49 6.05 25.80 4.14
C ASP A 49 5.53 24.92 2.98
N LEU A 50 5.23 23.65 3.26
CA LEU A 50 4.76 22.66 2.27
C LEU A 50 3.80 21.67 2.91
N VAL A 51 2.69 21.41 2.24
CA VAL A 51 1.74 20.33 2.56
C VAL A 51 1.89 19.23 1.52
N LEU A 52 2.23 18.02 1.98
CA LEU A 52 2.29 16.82 1.13
C LEU A 52 0.99 16.04 1.28
N THR A 53 0.36 15.73 0.15
CA THR A 53 -0.88 14.93 0.15
C THR A 53 -0.94 13.98 -1.06
N THR A 54 -1.96 13.15 -1.09
CA THR A 54 -2.18 12.16 -2.16
C THR A 54 -3.56 12.36 -2.81
N ASP A 55 -3.82 11.62 -3.87
CA ASP A 55 -5.13 11.55 -4.55
C ASP A 55 -6.23 10.85 -3.71
N GLY A 56 -5.91 10.41 -2.49
CA GLY A 56 -6.91 10.06 -1.48
C GLY A 56 -7.58 11.27 -0.80
N VAL A 57 -7.03 12.48 -1.02
CA VAL A 57 -7.63 13.76 -0.60
C VAL A 57 -8.37 14.35 -1.79
N SER A 58 -9.61 14.82 -1.57
CA SER A 58 -10.43 15.35 -2.65
C SER A 58 -9.82 16.61 -3.28
N LYS A 59 -10.14 16.84 -4.55
CA LYS A 59 -9.69 18.05 -5.24
C LYS A 59 -10.16 19.33 -4.52
N ALA A 60 -11.37 19.34 -3.99
CA ALA A 60 -11.92 20.46 -3.26
C ALA A 60 -11.14 20.76 -1.96
N GLU A 61 -10.71 19.72 -1.22
CA GLU A 61 -9.87 19.90 -0.03
C GLU A 61 -8.49 20.45 -0.39
N VAL A 62 -7.89 19.98 -1.48
CA VAL A 62 -6.60 20.51 -1.99
C VAL A 62 -6.74 21.97 -2.40
N GLU A 63 -7.82 22.35 -3.07
CA GLU A 63 -8.10 23.73 -3.45
C GLU A 63 -8.32 24.61 -2.23
N SER A 64 -9.09 24.14 -1.23
CA SER A 64 -9.29 24.88 0.03
C SER A 64 -7.98 25.19 0.77
N LEU A 65 -7.04 24.23 0.79
CA LEU A 65 -5.70 24.49 1.35
C LEU A 65 -4.94 25.57 0.58
N ARG A 66 -5.02 25.54 -0.76
CA ARG A 66 -4.36 26.54 -1.64
C ARG A 66 -4.99 27.93 -1.52
N ASP A 67 -6.30 28.00 -1.39
CA ASP A 67 -7.04 29.27 -1.20
C ASP A 67 -6.65 29.97 0.11
N LEU A 68 -6.21 29.21 1.13
CA LEU A 68 -5.61 29.73 2.36
C LEU A 68 -4.13 30.14 2.21
N GLY A 69 -3.57 30.07 1.01
CA GLY A 69 -2.20 30.47 0.71
C GLY A 69 -1.15 29.38 0.99
N LEU A 70 -1.56 28.15 1.28
CA LEU A 70 -0.62 27.04 1.52
C LEU A 70 -0.04 26.49 0.21
N THR A 71 1.25 26.19 0.22
CA THR A 71 1.89 25.44 -0.87
C THR A 71 1.54 23.96 -0.73
N VAL A 72 0.82 23.39 -1.70
CA VAL A 72 0.34 22.00 -1.63
C VAL A 72 0.89 21.17 -2.79
N PHE A 73 1.65 20.13 -2.49
CA PHE A 73 2.03 19.09 -3.42
C PHE A 73 1.10 17.87 -3.26
N ALA A 74 0.18 17.71 -4.20
CA ALA A 74 -0.73 16.58 -4.27
C ALA A 74 -0.21 15.56 -5.29
N SER A 75 0.26 14.42 -4.82
CA SER A 75 0.80 13.36 -5.68
C SER A 75 -0.24 12.28 -5.95
N ARG A 76 -0.16 11.66 -7.12
CA ARG A 76 -0.95 10.44 -7.40
C ARG A 76 -0.31 9.24 -6.71
N THR A 77 -1.15 8.31 -6.28
CA THR A 77 -0.68 7.01 -5.77
C THR A 77 0.03 6.26 -6.90
N PRO A 78 1.29 5.87 -6.70
CA PRO A 78 2.04 5.15 -7.72
C PRO A 78 1.39 3.80 -8.04
N LYS A 79 1.31 3.48 -9.32
CA LYS A 79 0.80 2.19 -9.81
C LYS A 79 1.92 1.17 -10.09
N ARG A 80 3.18 1.60 -10.01
CA ARG A 80 4.37 0.79 -10.28
C ARG A 80 5.46 1.10 -9.25
N VAL A 81 6.32 0.14 -8.99
CA VAL A 81 7.47 0.30 -8.07
C VAL A 81 8.38 1.45 -8.53
N GLU A 82 8.62 1.59 -9.83
CA GLU A 82 9.39 2.73 -10.36
C GLU A 82 8.71 4.09 -10.08
N GLY A 83 7.39 4.13 -10.08
CA GLY A 83 6.64 5.31 -9.68
C GLY A 83 6.81 5.66 -8.19
N VAL A 84 6.99 4.65 -7.33
CA VAL A 84 7.33 4.87 -5.91
C VAL A 84 8.70 5.54 -5.80
N PHE A 85 9.71 5.05 -6.52
CA PHE A 85 11.04 5.65 -6.53
C PHE A 85 11.03 7.08 -7.07
N ALA A 86 10.32 7.33 -8.18
CA ALA A 86 10.16 8.68 -8.72
C ALA A 86 9.48 9.63 -7.74
N ARG A 87 8.51 9.15 -6.96
CA ARG A 87 7.84 9.94 -5.91
C ARG A 87 8.79 10.26 -4.75
N ILE A 88 9.61 9.31 -4.30
CA ILE A 88 10.62 9.53 -3.26
C ILE A 88 11.62 10.61 -3.73
N ASP A 89 12.13 10.51 -4.96
CA ASP A 89 13.03 11.49 -5.56
C ASP A 89 12.39 12.90 -5.62
N THR A 90 11.13 12.97 -6.08
CA THR A 90 10.39 14.23 -6.15
C THR A 90 10.21 14.86 -4.76
N ILE A 91 9.81 14.06 -3.75
CA ILE A 91 9.66 14.56 -2.39
C ILE A 91 11.02 15.02 -1.84
N GLY A 92 12.10 14.25 -2.06
CA GLY A 92 13.45 14.62 -1.67
C GLY A 92 13.84 16.01 -2.17
N LYS A 93 13.59 16.29 -3.46
CA LYS A 93 13.83 17.60 -4.08
C LYS A 93 12.98 18.72 -3.48
N LEU A 94 11.70 18.44 -3.20
CA LEU A 94 10.79 19.44 -2.64
C LEU A 94 11.16 19.88 -1.22
N ILE A 95 11.81 19.01 -0.46
CA ILE A 95 12.16 19.26 0.95
C ILE A 95 13.68 19.42 1.19
N GLY A 96 14.51 19.48 0.11
CA GLY A 96 15.95 19.62 0.23
C GLY A 96 16.66 18.40 0.84
N GLN A 97 16.15 17.20 0.57
CA GLN A 97 16.67 15.93 1.09
C GLN A 97 17.02 14.95 -0.04
N GLU A 98 17.63 15.47 -1.11
CA GLU A 98 17.96 14.71 -2.33
C GLU A 98 18.90 13.53 -2.03
N GLU A 99 19.92 13.77 -1.18
CA GLU A 99 20.90 12.73 -0.83
C GLU A 99 20.25 11.59 -0.07
N ASN A 100 19.39 11.89 0.92
CA ASN A 100 18.65 10.90 1.69
C ASN A 100 17.67 10.12 0.80
N ALA A 101 17.00 10.81 -0.12
CA ALA A 101 16.11 10.19 -1.09
C ALA A 101 16.88 9.23 -2.03
N ALA A 102 18.02 9.66 -2.56
CA ALA A 102 18.87 8.85 -3.43
C ALA A 102 19.40 7.60 -2.71
N ALA A 103 19.84 7.74 -1.47
CA ALA A 103 20.31 6.63 -0.64
C ALA A 103 19.20 5.60 -0.39
N LEU A 104 18.01 6.06 -0.02
CA LEU A 104 16.84 5.21 0.20
C LEU A 104 16.45 4.45 -1.09
N ILE A 105 16.40 5.15 -2.23
CA ILE A 105 16.09 4.54 -3.53
C ILE A 105 17.12 3.47 -3.88
N ALA A 106 18.41 3.75 -3.72
CA ALA A 106 19.48 2.79 -4.01
C ALA A 106 19.35 1.53 -3.14
N GLU A 107 19.10 1.68 -1.83
CA GLU A 107 18.85 0.56 -0.93
C GLU A 107 17.66 -0.29 -1.38
N LYS A 108 16.52 0.36 -1.69
CA LYS A 108 15.30 -0.38 -2.06
C LYS A 108 15.43 -1.06 -3.42
N ARG A 109 16.14 -0.43 -4.38
CA ARG A 109 16.46 -1.07 -5.68
C ARG A 109 17.33 -2.30 -5.50
N ALA A 110 18.35 -2.25 -4.63
CA ALA A 110 19.20 -3.39 -4.34
C ALA A 110 18.39 -4.55 -3.71
N ARG A 111 17.46 -4.25 -2.80
CA ARG A 111 16.56 -5.26 -2.23
C ARG A 111 15.62 -5.86 -3.26
N LEU A 112 15.06 -5.05 -4.16
CA LEU A 112 14.19 -5.52 -5.23
C LEU A 112 14.95 -6.46 -6.17
N ALA A 113 16.16 -6.07 -6.61
CA ALA A 113 17.03 -6.90 -7.45
C ALA A 113 17.40 -8.23 -6.76
N ASP A 114 17.59 -8.23 -5.42
CA ASP A 114 17.80 -9.46 -4.66
C ASP A 114 16.59 -10.39 -4.69
N VAL A 115 15.38 -9.84 -4.55
CA VAL A 115 14.13 -10.61 -4.67
C VAL A 115 14.02 -11.21 -6.07
N GLU A 116 14.17 -10.42 -7.13
CA GLU A 116 14.09 -10.86 -8.52
C GLU A 116 15.09 -12.00 -8.82
N ARG A 117 16.32 -11.85 -8.31
CA ARG A 117 17.35 -12.91 -8.45
C ARG A 117 16.97 -14.21 -7.73
N ARG A 118 16.36 -14.11 -6.53
CA ARG A 118 15.96 -15.29 -5.73
C ARG A 118 14.78 -16.03 -6.34
N VAL A 119 13.80 -15.32 -6.84
CA VAL A 119 12.63 -15.95 -7.47
C VAL A 119 12.95 -16.50 -8.85
N GLY A 120 14.02 -16.01 -9.47
CA GLY A 120 14.48 -16.45 -10.79
C GLY A 120 13.54 -16.09 -11.92
N ASP A 121 13.93 -16.50 -13.13
CA ASP A 121 13.11 -16.27 -14.33
C ASP A 121 12.15 -17.46 -14.52
N ILE A 122 10.98 -17.37 -13.88
CA ILE A 122 9.91 -18.35 -14.00
C ILE A 122 9.02 -17.95 -15.17
N PRO A 123 8.82 -18.80 -16.19
CA PRO A 123 7.88 -18.55 -17.27
C PRO A 123 6.48 -18.19 -16.73
N GLU A 124 5.83 -17.22 -17.34
CA GLU A 124 4.60 -16.63 -16.80
C GLU A 124 3.52 -17.68 -16.50
N GLU A 125 3.35 -18.65 -17.38
CA GLU A 125 2.38 -19.73 -17.25
C GLU A 125 2.65 -20.68 -16.07
N LYS A 126 3.88 -20.69 -15.54
CA LYS A 126 4.31 -21.51 -14.39
C LYS A 126 4.35 -20.74 -13.07
N ARG A 127 4.15 -19.40 -13.13
CA ARG A 127 4.14 -18.58 -11.93
C ARG A 127 2.90 -18.89 -11.10
N PRO A 128 3.03 -19.00 -9.77
CA PRO A 128 1.88 -19.22 -8.89
C PRO A 128 0.86 -18.08 -9.01
N ILE A 129 -0.41 -18.44 -8.97
CA ILE A 129 -1.52 -17.50 -8.92
C ILE A 129 -1.77 -17.14 -7.45
N ILE A 130 -1.70 -15.85 -7.15
CA ILE A 130 -1.96 -15.32 -5.82
C ILE A 130 -3.20 -14.43 -5.83
N VAL A 131 -4.07 -14.58 -4.83
CA VAL A 131 -5.16 -13.64 -4.57
C VAL A 131 -5.00 -13.04 -3.19
N ALA A 132 -5.01 -11.72 -3.12
CA ALA A 132 -4.97 -11.01 -1.85
C ALA A 132 -6.37 -10.53 -1.46
N PHE A 133 -6.65 -10.56 -0.16
CA PHE A 133 -7.90 -10.08 0.43
C PHE A 133 -7.66 -8.85 1.31
N ALA A 134 -8.61 -7.92 1.28
CA ALA A 134 -8.95 -7.04 2.37
C ALA A 134 -10.18 -7.62 3.09
N PHE A 135 -10.51 -7.17 4.29
CA PHE A 135 -11.76 -7.60 4.94
C PHE A 135 -13.00 -7.20 4.13
N SER A 136 -12.90 -6.11 3.36
CA SER A 136 -13.95 -5.65 2.44
C SER A 136 -14.07 -6.44 1.13
N GLY A 137 -13.18 -7.40 0.84
CA GLY A 137 -13.23 -8.20 -0.37
C GLY A 137 -11.86 -8.46 -1.02
N VAL A 138 -11.86 -8.74 -2.33
CA VAL A 138 -10.64 -9.02 -3.10
C VAL A 138 -9.83 -7.73 -3.31
N PHE A 139 -8.51 -7.84 -3.13
CA PHE A 139 -7.55 -6.74 -3.27
C PHE A 139 -6.61 -6.97 -4.45
N GLY A 140 -6.08 -5.90 -5.01
CA GLY A 140 -5.05 -5.96 -6.04
C GLY A 140 -5.58 -5.76 -7.46
N GLN A 141 -6.06 -4.56 -7.75
CA GLN A 141 -6.56 -4.17 -9.08
C GLN A 141 -5.53 -4.40 -10.18
N LYS A 142 -6.02 -4.72 -11.37
CA LYS A 142 -5.22 -4.77 -12.59
C LYS A 142 -4.51 -3.44 -12.83
N ASP A 143 -3.25 -3.51 -13.24
CA ASP A 143 -2.37 -2.37 -13.49
C ASP A 143 -2.14 -1.47 -12.25
N GLY A 144 -2.44 -1.97 -11.04
CA GLY A 144 -2.14 -1.31 -9.78
C GLY A 144 -0.77 -1.71 -9.22
N LEU A 145 -0.37 -1.07 -8.10
CA LEU A 145 0.94 -1.32 -7.49
C LEU A 145 1.10 -2.78 -7.02
N PHE A 146 0.06 -3.39 -6.45
CA PHE A 146 0.13 -4.79 -6.04
C PHE A 146 0.34 -5.73 -7.23
N ASP A 147 -0.29 -5.43 -8.37
CA ASP A 147 -0.11 -6.17 -9.61
C ASP A 147 1.33 -6.08 -10.13
N ASP A 148 1.96 -4.91 -10.01
CA ASP A 148 3.38 -4.69 -10.34
C ASP A 148 4.31 -5.44 -9.38
N VAL A 149 4.04 -5.40 -8.08
CA VAL A 149 4.79 -6.17 -7.06
C VAL A 149 4.70 -7.67 -7.32
N CYS A 150 3.53 -8.20 -7.73
CA CYS A 150 3.40 -9.60 -8.11
C CYS A 150 4.34 -9.97 -9.26
N ARG A 151 4.46 -9.12 -10.27
CA ARG A 151 5.39 -9.35 -11.40
C ARG A 151 6.85 -9.44 -10.95
N HIS A 152 7.30 -8.52 -10.09
CA HIS A 152 8.65 -8.54 -9.51
C HIS A 152 8.91 -9.78 -8.63
N ALA A 153 7.87 -10.34 -8.03
CA ALA A 153 7.95 -11.55 -7.22
C ALA A 153 7.73 -12.84 -8.03
N SER A 154 7.70 -12.77 -9.37
CA SER A 154 7.38 -13.91 -10.26
C SER A 154 6.06 -14.60 -9.90
N LEU A 155 5.04 -13.80 -9.56
CA LEU A 155 3.68 -14.24 -9.26
C LEU A 155 2.69 -13.71 -10.30
N ARG A 156 1.52 -14.34 -10.42
CA ARG A 156 0.38 -13.85 -11.17
C ARG A 156 -0.69 -13.35 -10.21
N ASN A 157 -1.12 -12.10 -10.39
CA ASN A 157 -2.20 -11.52 -9.62
C ASN A 157 -3.56 -12.04 -10.09
N GLY A 158 -4.16 -12.95 -9.33
CA GLY A 158 -5.43 -13.59 -9.68
C GLY A 158 -6.59 -12.59 -9.79
N ALA A 159 -6.60 -11.55 -8.96
CA ALA A 159 -7.62 -10.50 -9.04
C ALA A 159 -7.54 -9.74 -10.38
N ALA A 160 -6.34 -9.42 -10.85
CA ALA A 160 -6.13 -8.81 -12.16
C ALA A 160 -6.50 -9.75 -13.32
N MET A 161 -6.23 -11.05 -13.19
CA MET A 161 -6.57 -12.06 -14.21
C MET A 161 -8.07 -12.18 -14.43
N VAL A 162 -8.88 -12.04 -13.39
CA VAL A 162 -10.35 -12.04 -13.48
C VAL A 162 -10.95 -10.64 -13.73
N GLY A 163 -10.10 -9.63 -13.90
CA GLY A 163 -10.51 -8.31 -14.36
C GLY A 163 -10.89 -7.31 -13.28
N LEU A 164 -10.41 -7.50 -12.02
CA LEU A 164 -10.63 -6.50 -10.96
C LEU A 164 -10.02 -5.15 -11.34
N THR A 165 -10.87 -4.12 -11.38
CA THR A 165 -10.49 -2.71 -11.54
C THR A 165 -11.18 -1.84 -10.49
N ALA A 166 -10.94 -0.52 -10.50
CA ALA A 166 -11.65 0.40 -9.63
C ALA A 166 -13.18 0.39 -9.88
N ASP A 167 -13.57 0.16 -11.14
CA ASP A 167 -14.96 0.26 -11.59
C ASP A 167 -15.63 -1.11 -11.81
N THR A 168 -14.85 -2.19 -11.77
CA THR A 168 -15.34 -3.54 -12.05
C THR A 168 -14.99 -4.46 -10.90
N PRO A 169 -15.92 -4.69 -9.95
CA PRO A 169 -15.74 -5.68 -8.89
C PRO A 169 -15.70 -7.09 -9.48
N VAL A 170 -15.07 -8.01 -8.76
CA VAL A 170 -15.06 -9.44 -9.10
C VAL A 170 -15.87 -10.22 -8.08
N SER A 171 -16.54 -11.29 -8.54
CA SER A 171 -17.25 -12.18 -7.66
C SER A 171 -16.32 -13.24 -7.04
N MET A 172 -16.74 -13.82 -5.93
CA MET A 172 -15.98 -14.90 -5.29
C MET A 172 -15.98 -16.17 -6.15
N GLU A 173 -17.04 -16.41 -6.93
CA GLU A 173 -17.11 -17.51 -7.89
C GLU A 173 -16.06 -17.40 -8.98
N GLN A 174 -15.75 -16.19 -9.46
CA GLN A 174 -14.66 -15.96 -10.43
C GLN A 174 -13.29 -16.30 -9.81
N ILE A 175 -13.08 -15.96 -8.54
CA ILE A 175 -11.86 -16.31 -7.81
C ILE A 175 -11.75 -17.83 -7.63
N VAL A 176 -12.85 -18.49 -7.26
CA VAL A 176 -12.89 -19.95 -7.10
C VAL A 176 -12.63 -20.67 -8.43
N ALA A 177 -13.24 -20.19 -9.53
CA ALA A 177 -13.04 -20.76 -10.86
C ALA A 177 -11.59 -20.63 -11.36
N LEU A 178 -10.85 -19.65 -10.86
CA LEU A 178 -9.42 -19.46 -11.16
C LEU A 178 -8.53 -20.50 -10.46
N ASP A 179 -9.01 -21.13 -9.39
CA ASP A 179 -8.31 -22.09 -8.53
C ASP A 179 -6.89 -21.62 -8.11
N PRO A 180 -6.77 -20.48 -7.40
CA PRO A 180 -5.48 -19.89 -7.09
C PRO A 180 -4.64 -20.77 -6.17
N ASP A 181 -3.30 -20.65 -6.33
CA ASP A 181 -2.29 -21.39 -5.56
C ASP A 181 -2.13 -20.86 -4.14
N VAL A 182 -2.34 -19.55 -3.95
CA VAL A 182 -2.04 -18.85 -2.69
C VAL A 182 -3.10 -17.80 -2.40
N PHE A 183 -3.53 -17.73 -1.14
CA PHE A 183 -4.28 -16.60 -0.58
C PHE A 183 -3.42 -15.78 0.37
N LEU A 184 -3.40 -14.46 0.18
CA LEU A 184 -2.91 -13.50 1.17
C LEU A 184 -4.10 -12.95 1.95
N LEU A 185 -4.10 -13.22 3.25
CA LEU A 185 -5.17 -12.82 4.16
C LEU A 185 -4.93 -11.41 4.70
N PRO A 186 -6.00 -10.65 5.00
CA PRO A 186 -5.89 -9.33 5.60
C PRO A 186 -5.38 -9.42 7.04
N THR A 187 -4.65 -8.39 7.48
CA THR A 187 -4.10 -8.32 8.85
C THR A 187 -4.56 -7.08 9.62
N TRP A 188 -5.12 -6.08 8.93
CA TRP A 188 -5.60 -4.84 9.53
C TRP A 188 -7.05 -4.56 9.16
N SER A 189 -7.83 -4.14 10.15
CA SER A 189 -9.22 -3.69 10.01
C SER A 189 -9.51 -2.51 10.91
N ALA A 190 -10.18 -1.50 10.37
CA ALA A 190 -10.72 -0.39 11.15
C ALA A 190 -11.85 -0.82 12.09
N GLU A 191 -12.55 -1.91 11.77
CA GLU A 191 -13.72 -2.44 12.49
C GLU A 191 -13.35 -3.54 13.50
N GLY A 192 -12.05 -3.92 13.59
CA GLY A 192 -11.54 -4.90 14.54
C GLY A 192 -11.73 -6.36 14.13
N GLU A 193 -11.99 -6.62 12.85
CA GLU A 193 -12.02 -7.96 12.29
C GLU A 193 -10.67 -8.68 12.43
N LYS A 194 -10.72 -9.99 12.63
CA LYS A 194 -9.53 -10.78 12.91
C LYS A 194 -9.17 -11.72 11.77
N THR A 195 -7.89 -11.76 11.45
CA THR A 195 -7.32 -12.63 10.42
C THR A 195 -7.68 -14.09 10.62
N GLU A 196 -7.64 -14.60 11.86
CA GLU A 196 -7.94 -16.00 12.15
C GLU A 196 -9.40 -16.33 11.93
N GLU A 197 -10.31 -15.42 12.25
CA GLU A 197 -11.74 -15.58 11.97
C GLU A 197 -12.00 -15.62 10.45
N PHE A 198 -11.31 -14.75 9.70
CA PHE A 198 -11.36 -14.74 8.24
C PHE A 198 -10.80 -16.05 7.65
N ARG A 199 -9.66 -16.53 8.16
CA ARG A 199 -9.06 -17.81 7.78
C ARG A 199 -10.00 -18.99 7.99
N GLU A 200 -10.60 -19.08 9.17
CA GLU A 200 -11.56 -20.13 9.52
C GLU A 200 -12.84 -20.07 8.68
N LYS A 201 -13.29 -18.84 8.34
CA LYS A 201 -14.42 -18.66 7.42
C LYS A 201 -14.11 -19.25 6.04
N LEU A 202 -12.95 -18.96 5.46
CA LEU A 202 -12.53 -19.52 4.17
C LEU A 202 -12.45 -21.06 4.20
N ARG A 203 -11.93 -21.64 5.28
CA ARG A 203 -11.80 -23.10 5.43
C ARG A 203 -13.13 -23.83 5.52
N LYS A 204 -14.15 -23.18 6.11
CA LYS A 204 -15.48 -23.76 6.33
C LYS A 204 -16.49 -23.44 5.23
N ASP A 205 -16.16 -22.48 4.37
CA ASP A 205 -17.04 -22.07 3.29
C ASP A 205 -17.05 -23.13 2.18
N PRO A 206 -18.21 -23.73 1.85
CA PRO A 206 -18.32 -24.72 0.77
C PRO A 206 -17.82 -24.22 -0.58
N LEU A 207 -17.87 -22.91 -0.82
CA LEU A 207 -17.38 -22.29 -2.05
C LEU A 207 -15.86 -22.39 -2.17
N PHE A 208 -15.12 -22.24 -1.05
CA PHE A 208 -13.66 -22.17 -1.05
C PHE A 208 -12.95 -23.47 -0.68
N MET A 209 -13.62 -24.41 -0.03
CA MET A 209 -12.99 -25.64 0.52
C MET A 209 -12.26 -26.49 -0.53
N HIS A 210 -12.64 -26.38 -1.80
CA HIS A 210 -12.01 -27.12 -2.90
C HIS A 210 -10.93 -26.33 -3.64
N VAL A 211 -10.78 -25.03 -3.36
CA VAL A 211 -9.74 -24.19 -3.94
C VAL A 211 -8.37 -24.64 -3.45
N LYS A 212 -7.39 -24.73 -4.37
CA LYS A 212 -6.04 -25.22 -4.07
C LYS A 212 -5.40 -24.50 -2.88
N ALA A 213 -5.47 -23.18 -2.82
CA ALA A 213 -4.94 -22.40 -1.71
C ALA A 213 -5.50 -22.82 -0.34
N VAL A 214 -6.79 -23.17 -0.26
CA VAL A 214 -7.44 -23.61 0.99
C VAL A 214 -7.13 -25.08 1.28
N ARG A 215 -7.26 -25.94 0.29
CA ARG A 215 -7.03 -27.40 0.39
C ARG A 215 -5.58 -27.72 0.81
N GLU A 216 -4.61 -26.96 0.28
CA GLU A 216 -3.18 -27.16 0.56
C GLU A 216 -2.68 -26.27 1.70
N ASN A 217 -3.58 -25.50 2.32
CA ASN A 217 -3.30 -24.58 3.44
C ASN A 217 -2.28 -23.48 3.08
N HIS A 218 -2.27 -23.02 1.83
CA HIS A 218 -1.46 -21.88 1.37
C HIS A 218 -2.15 -20.54 1.69
N LEU A 219 -2.46 -20.35 2.98
CA LEU A 219 -3.16 -19.18 3.53
C LEU A 219 -2.16 -18.36 4.32
N TYR A 220 -1.51 -17.41 3.66
CA TYR A 220 -0.44 -16.61 4.24
C TYR A 220 -0.92 -15.22 4.64
N THR A 221 -0.15 -14.58 5.52
CA THR A 221 -0.33 -13.19 5.92
C THR A 221 0.92 -12.40 5.58
N VAL A 222 0.71 -11.17 5.10
CA VAL A 222 1.73 -10.14 5.03
C VAL A 222 1.11 -8.91 5.71
N PRO A 223 1.80 -8.27 6.65
CA PRO A 223 1.24 -7.09 7.31
C PRO A 223 0.72 -6.06 6.31
N ASP A 224 -0.49 -5.58 6.53
CA ASP A 224 -1.17 -4.65 5.61
C ASP A 224 -0.41 -3.34 5.44
N THR A 225 0.40 -2.95 6.43
CA THR A 225 1.38 -1.87 6.31
C THR A 225 2.28 -1.97 5.08
N TYR A 226 2.66 -3.18 4.66
CA TYR A 226 3.47 -3.40 3.45
C TYR A 226 2.65 -3.50 2.16
N ARG A 227 1.34 -3.70 2.28
CA ARG A 227 0.44 -3.83 1.12
C ARG A 227 -0.21 -2.51 0.73
N TYR A 228 -0.59 -1.69 1.73
CA TYR A 228 -1.30 -0.43 1.52
C TYR A 228 -0.39 0.80 1.51
N SER A 229 0.79 0.73 2.13
CA SER A 229 1.69 1.88 2.21
C SER A 229 2.48 2.06 0.92
N ALA A 230 1.86 2.57 -0.13
CA ALA A 230 2.56 3.07 -1.31
C ALA A 230 3.32 4.37 -0.98
N GLY A 231 4.23 4.32 0.01
CA GLY A 231 5.11 5.42 0.37
C GLY A 231 4.55 6.37 1.43
N GLN A 232 4.17 5.83 2.57
CA GLN A 232 4.10 6.60 3.82
C GLN A 232 5.47 6.62 4.49
#